data_0afa3e84b3c11f4c9f3578025b824565
#
_entry.id   0afa3e84b3c11f4c9f3578025b824565
#
_cell.length_a   1.000
_cell.length_b   1.000
_cell.length_c   1.000
_cell.angle_alpha   90.00
_cell.angle_beta   90.00
_cell.angle_gamma   90.00
#
_symmetry.space_group_name_H-M   'P 1'
#
loop_
_entity.id
_entity.type
_entity.pdbx_description
1 polymer ?
#
loop_
_entity_poly.entity_id
_entity_poly.type
_entity_poly.pdbx_seq_one_letter_code
_entity_poly.pdbx_strand_id
1 'polypeptide(L)'
;LRALLGLYQPANGKLLFNGEPYRVDGGVSLGYLPEERGLYKKETVIDVMVYFGELKGMSRAEAREFSLDYLKRVDLADKASVKLDKLSGGQQQKVQLGVTIMNDPELLILDEPTKGFDPVNRRLLMNIVEERKKAGATIVFVTHHMEEVERLCERAILLKDGAAKAYGTIASIKKEFNGASMDDIFVKIYGGEAGEAIYE
;
A
#
# COMPACT_ATOMS: atom_id res chain seq x y z
N LEU A 1 -2.13 8.76 -7.77
CA LEU A 1 -1.15 7.68 -7.79
C LEU A 1 -0.41 7.54 -9.11
N ARG A 2 -1.10 7.47 -10.26
CA ARG A 2 -0.49 7.18 -11.56
C ARG A 2 0.64 8.16 -11.95
N ALA A 3 0.59 9.42 -11.50
CA ALA A 3 1.69 10.36 -11.67
C ALA A 3 2.92 9.98 -10.82
N LEU A 4 2.71 9.50 -9.58
CA LEU A 4 3.79 8.98 -8.73
C LEU A 4 4.44 7.72 -9.32
N LEU A 5 3.67 6.94 -10.08
CA LEU A 5 4.17 5.74 -10.76
C LEU A 5 4.79 6.05 -12.14
N GLY A 6 4.89 7.33 -12.53
CA GLY A 6 5.42 7.73 -13.82
C GLY A 6 4.55 7.37 -15.03
N LEU A 7 3.31 6.87 -14.80
CA LEU A 7 2.38 6.49 -15.88
C LEU A 7 1.75 7.69 -16.57
N TYR A 8 1.71 8.85 -15.91
CA TYR A 8 1.26 10.13 -16.44
C TYR A 8 2.18 11.23 -15.97
N GLN A 9 2.46 12.18 -16.85
CA GLN A 9 3.10 13.43 -16.44
C GLN A 9 2.01 14.40 -15.94
N PRO A 10 2.17 15.03 -14.76
CA PRO A 10 1.25 16.05 -14.31
C PRO A 10 1.32 17.26 -15.24
N ALA A 11 0.16 17.87 -15.55
CA ALA A 11 0.11 19.06 -16.40
C ALA A 11 0.87 20.24 -15.76
N ASN A 12 0.87 20.32 -14.43
CA ASN A 12 1.57 21.32 -13.64
C ASN A 12 2.05 20.72 -12.31
N GLY A 13 2.98 21.41 -11.64
CA GLY A 13 3.51 20.99 -10.34
C GLY A 13 4.82 20.22 -10.45
N LYS A 14 5.33 19.82 -9.29
CA LYS A 14 6.59 19.08 -9.15
C LYS A 14 6.37 17.89 -8.23
N LEU A 15 6.98 16.77 -8.56
CA LEU A 15 7.11 15.61 -7.67
C LEU A 15 8.51 15.63 -7.08
N LEU A 16 8.61 15.65 -5.75
CA LEU A 16 9.88 15.64 -5.03
C LEU A 16 9.90 14.43 -4.08
N PHE A 17 11.06 13.79 -3.95
CA PHE A 17 11.35 12.79 -2.93
C PHE A 17 12.60 13.27 -2.17
N ASN A 18 12.50 13.42 -0.85
CA ASN A 18 13.56 14.00 -0.02
C ASN A 18 14.08 15.36 -0.51
N GLY A 19 13.22 16.19 -1.10
CA GLY A 19 13.56 17.52 -1.63
C GLY A 19 14.11 17.51 -3.05
N GLU A 20 14.48 16.37 -3.60
CA GLU A 20 14.98 16.23 -4.96
C GLU A 20 13.89 15.84 -5.95
N PRO A 21 13.99 16.21 -7.23
CA PRO A 21 13.03 15.81 -8.25
C PRO A 21 12.87 14.29 -8.32
N TYR A 22 11.65 13.82 -8.07
CA TYR A 22 11.34 12.41 -8.09
C TYR A 22 11.03 11.93 -9.52
N ARG A 23 11.68 10.83 -9.90
CA ARG A 23 11.42 10.06 -11.13
C ARG A 23 11.47 8.59 -10.79
N VAL A 24 10.61 7.79 -11.39
CA VAL A 24 10.54 6.32 -11.16
C VAL A 24 11.84 5.63 -11.58
N ASP A 25 12.51 6.16 -12.61
CA ASP A 25 13.81 5.71 -13.11
C ASP A 25 15.01 6.44 -12.45
N GLY A 26 14.75 7.27 -11.44
CA GLY A 26 15.71 8.18 -10.82
C GLY A 26 16.48 7.63 -9.62
N GLY A 27 16.53 6.31 -9.44
CA GLY A 27 17.35 5.67 -8.38
C GLY A 27 16.64 5.44 -7.04
N VAL A 28 15.39 5.92 -6.85
CA VAL A 28 14.59 5.59 -5.67
C VAL A 28 14.00 4.19 -5.85
N SER A 29 14.30 3.28 -4.92
CA SER A 29 13.73 1.94 -4.96
C SER A 29 12.24 1.97 -4.59
N LEU A 30 11.39 1.53 -5.54
CA LEU A 30 9.93 1.61 -5.44
C LEU A 30 9.30 0.22 -5.26
N GLY A 31 8.43 0.10 -4.26
CA GLY A 31 7.48 -1.00 -4.14
C GLY A 31 6.06 -0.49 -4.41
N TYR A 32 5.37 -1.09 -5.37
CA TYR A 32 3.97 -0.75 -5.66
C TYR A 32 3.06 -1.96 -5.50
N LEU A 33 2.05 -1.84 -4.66
CA LEU A 33 0.96 -2.79 -4.50
C LEU A 33 -0.30 -2.18 -5.13
N PRO A 34 -0.70 -2.62 -6.33
CA PRO A 34 -1.94 -2.16 -6.95
C PRO A 34 -3.16 -2.77 -6.27
N GLU A 35 -4.31 -2.11 -6.38
CA GLU A 35 -5.60 -2.63 -5.96
C GLU A 35 -5.96 -3.95 -6.70
N GLU A 36 -5.64 -4.03 -7.99
CA GLU A 36 -5.86 -5.22 -8.81
C GLU A 36 -4.66 -6.18 -8.76
N ARG A 37 -4.95 -7.47 -8.83
CA ARG A 37 -3.92 -8.51 -8.78
C ARG A 37 -3.26 -8.68 -10.14
N GLY A 38 -1.98 -8.32 -10.23
CA GLY A 38 -1.19 -8.28 -11.47
C GLY A 38 -0.11 -9.34 -11.63
N LEU A 39 -0.04 -10.35 -10.76
CA LEU A 39 1.01 -11.37 -10.83
C LEU A 39 0.74 -12.47 -11.88
N TYR A 40 1.80 -13.15 -12.34
CA TYR A 40 1.73 -14.24 -13.33
C TYR A 40 1.01 -15.47 -12.78
N LYS A 41 -0.27 -15.62 -13.11
CA LYS A 41 -1.19 -16.60 -12.51
C LYS A 41 -0.84 -18.07 -12.79
N LYS A 42 -0.16 -18.35 -13.90
CA LYS A 42 0.15 -19.72 -14.34
C LYS A 42 1.44 -20.29 -13.76
N GLU A 43 2.26 -19.43 -13.15
CA GLU A 43 3.52 -19.81 -12.52
C GLU A 43 3.36 -20.16 -11.05
N THR A 44 4.33 -20.85 -10.47
CA THR A 44 4.31 -21.17 -9.03
C THR A 44 4.58 -19.91 -8.20
N VAL A 45 4.11 -19.91 -6.96
CA VAL A 45 4.32 -18.79 -6.02
C VAL A 45 5.81 -18.47 -5.89
N ILE A 46 6.64 -19.50 -5.68
CA ILE A 46 8.07 -19.29 -5.49
C ILE A 46 8.76 -18.77 -6.75
N ASP A 47 8.38 -19.25 -7.93
CA ASP A 47 8.99 -18.81 -9.18
C ASP A 47 8.65 -17.35 -9.47
N VAL A 48 7.40 -16.95 -9.24
CA VAL A 48 6.98 -15.54 -9.36
C VAL A 48 7.75 -14.65 -8.40
N MET A 49 7.85 -15.04 -7.12
CA MET A 49 8.55 -14.23 -6.12
C MET A 49 10.03 -14.11 -6.44
N VAL A 50 10.69 -15.20 -6.80
CA VAL A 50 12.12 -15.19 -7.20
C VAL A 50 12.34 -14.30 -8.42
N TYR A 51 11.50 -14.43 -9.46
CA TYR A 51 11.59 -13.60 -10.66
C TYR A 51 11.51 -12.10 -10.35
N PHE A 52 10.54 -11.69 -9.52
CA PHE A 52 10.44 -10.28 -9.11
C PHE A 52 11.60 -9.82 -8.22
N GLY A 53 12.16 -10.72 -7.40
CA GLY A 53 13.38 -10.42 -6.64
C GLY A 53 14.58 -10.14 -7.53
N GLU A 54 14.78 -10.97 -8.57
CA GLU A 54 15.84 -10.76 -9.57
C GLU A 54 15.63 -9.42 -10.32
N LEU A 55 14.39 -9.09 -10.70
CA LEU A 55 14.06 -7.79 -11.32
C LEU A 55 14.34 -6.59 -10.41
N LYS A 56 14.26 -6.79 -9.09
CA LYS A 56 14.58 -5.76 -8.08
C LYS A 56 16.05 -5.76 -7.66
N GLY A 57 16.93 -6.48 -8.38
CA GLY A 57 18.37 -6.48 -8.17
C GLY A 57 18.89 -7.49 -7.13
N MET A 58 18.05 -8.37 -6.62
CA MET A 58 18.50 -9.47 -5.76
C MET A 58 19.15 -10.60 -6.57
N SER A 59 20.10 -11.30 -6.00
CA SER A 59 20.50 -12.59 -6.56
C SER A 59 19.36 -13.61 -6.44
N ARG A 60 19.36 -14.63 -7.30
CA ARG A 60 18.36 -15.71 -7.24
C ARG A 60 18.32 -16.41 -5.88
N ALA A 61 19.48 -16.56 -5.23
CA ALA A 61 19.58 -17.17 -3.91
C ALA A 61 18.90 -16.30 -2.82
N GLU A 62 19.24 -15.01 -2.77
CA GLU A 62 18.63 -14.05 -1.84
C GLU A 62 17.12 -13.93 -2.05
N ALA A 63 16.68 -13.81 -3.30
CA ALA A 63 15.25 -13.74 -3.63
C ALA A 63 14.50 -15.00 -3.18
N ARG A 64 15.11 -16.18 -3.33
CA ARG A 64 14.53 -17.44 -2.88
C ARG A 64 14.47 -17.55 -1.34
N GLU A 65 15.53 -17.19 -0.66
CA GLU A 65 15.59 -17.17 0.80
C GLU A 65 14.53 -16.24 1.38
N PHE A 66 14.52 -14.98 0.94
CA PHE A 66 13.48 -14.02 1.32
C PHE A 66 12.08 -14.57 1.08
N SER A 67 11.84 -15.16 -0.10
CA SER A 67 10.51 -15.67 -0.46
C SER A 67 10.04 -16.78 0.46
N LEU A 68 10.91 -17.73 0.78
CA LEU A 68 10.57 -18.85 1.67
C LEU A 68 10.29 -18.38 3.10
N ASP A 69 11.08 -17.45 3.62
CA ASP A 69 10.88 -16.89 4.96
C ASP A 69 9.64 -16.01 5.04
N TYR A 70 9.39 -15.21 4.00
CA TYR A 70 8.15 -14.43 3.90
C TYR A 70 6.92 -15.34 3.84
N LEU A 71 6.93 -16.40 3.02
CA LEU A 71 5.82 -17.36 2.91
C LEU A 71 5.53 -18.07 4.23
N LYS A 72 6.56 -18.43 5.02
CA LYS A 72 6.36 -18.93 6.37
C LYS A 72 5.65 -17.92 7.26
N ARG A 73 6.08 -16.66 7.21
CA ARG A 73 5.53 -15.59 8.02
C ARG A 73 4.05 -15.32 7.75
N VAL A 74 3.61 -15.49 6.49
CA VAL A 74 2.22 -15.21 6.07
C VAL A 74 1.36 -16.48 5.99
N ASP A 75 1.85 -17.61 6.54
CA ASP A 75 1.17 -18.92 6.55
C ASP A 75 0.84 -19.44 5.14
N LEU A 76 1.84 -19.41 4.27
CA LEU A 76 1.78 -19.91 2.89
C LEU A 76 2.98 -20.78 2.52
N ALA A 77 3.74 -21.31 3.50
CA ALA A 77 4.92 -22.11 3.22
C ALA A 77 4.61 -23.37 2.38
N ASP A 78 3.47 -24.01 2.65
CA ASP A 78 2.97 -25.19 1.92
C ASP A 78 2.50 -24.87 0.49
N LYS A 79 2.36 -23.60 0.16
CA LYS A 79 1.90 -23.11 -1.15
C LYS A 79 3.04 -22.68 -2.09
N ALA A 80 4.29 -22.75 -1.65
CA ALA A 80 5.44 -22.29 -2.44
C ALA A 80 5.48 -22.88 -3.87
N SER A 81 5.19 -24.18 -4.02
CA SER A 81 5.17 -24.87 -5.33
C SER A 81 3.78 -24.91 -6.00
N VAL A 82 2.79 -24.23 -5.42
CA VAL A 82 1.43 -24.16 -5.98
C VAL A 82 1.36 -23.01 -6.99
N LYS A 83 0.61 -23.19 -8.07
CA LYS A 83 0.35 -22.12 -9.05
C LYS A 83 -0.49 -21.01 -8.44
N LEU A 84 -0.19 -19.78 -8.79
CA LEU A 84 -0.87 -18.59 -8.25
C LEU A 84 -2.39 -18.58 -8.50
N ASP A 85 -2.86 -19.13 -9.63
CA ASP A 85 -4.28 -19.23 -9.95
C ASP A 85 -5.05 -20.21 -9.03
N LYS A 86 -4.36 -21.06 -8.29
CA LYS A 86 -4.94 -22.00 -7.32
C LYS A 86 -5.07 -21.42 -5.90
N LEU A 87 -4.52 -20.23 -5.68
CA LEU A 87 -4.61 -19.53 -4.41
C LEU A 87 -5.91 -18.74 -4.31
N SER A 88 -6.45 -18.62 -3.09
CA SER A 88 -7.55 -17.70 -2.81
C SER A 88 -7.11 -16.25 -3.05
N GLY A 89 -8.09 -15.35 -3.20
CA GLY A 89 -7.79 -13.94 -3.40
C GLY A 89 -6.93 -13.32 -2.31
N GLY A 90 -7.20 -13.61 -1.04
CA GLY A 90 -6.38 -13.14 0.08
C GLY A 90 -4.97 -13.74 0.06
N GLN A 91 -4.82 -15.01 -0.32
CA GLN A 91 -3.50 -15.63 -0.46
C GLN A 91 -2.67 -14.98 -1.58
N GLN A 92 -3.31 -14.69 -2.74
CA GLN A 92 -2.65 -13.95 -3.83
C GLN A 92 -2.21 -12.55 -3.39
N GLN A 93 -3.05 -11.86 -2.62
CA GLN A 93 -2.72 -10.53 -2.08
C GLN A 93 -1.52 -10.58 -1.13
N LYS A 94 -1.43 -11.61 -0.27
CA LYS A 94 -0.25 -11.84 0.57
C LYS A 94 1.02 -12.01 -0.28
N VAL A 95 0.97 -12.83 -1.33
CA VAL A 95 2.12 -13.02 -2.24
C VAL A 95 2.49 -11.70 -2.91
N GLN A 96 1.52 -10.95 -3.38
CA GLN A 96 1.75 -9.66 -4.02
C GLN A 96 2.38 -8.63 -3.07
N LEU A 97 1.97 -8.61 -1.80
CA LEU A 97 2.63 -7.80 -0.77
C LEU A 97 4.10 -8.21 -0.59
N GLY A 98 4.39 -9.53 -0.52
CA GLY A 98 5.76 -10.04 -0.42
C GLY A 98 6.64 -9.54 -1.57
N VAL A 99 6.15 -9.64 -2.80
CA VAL A 99 6.82 -9.09 -3.98
C VAL A 99 7.02 -7.57 -3.86
N THR A 100 6.02 -6.86 -3.32
CA THR A 100 6.08 -5.39 -3.17
C THR A 100 7.18 -4.93 -2.24
N ILE A 101 7.32 -5.58 -1.06
CA ILE A 101 8.29 -5.20 -0.02
C ILE A 101 9.69 -5.81 -0.22
N MET A 102 9.85 -6.68 -1.20
CA MET A 102 11.10 -7.37 -1.50
C MET A 102 12.21 -6.37 -1.87
N ASN A 103 13.41 -6.63 -1.37
CA ASN A 103 14.59 -5.75 -1.50
C ASN A 103 14.44 -4.37 -0.83
N ASP A 104 13.66 -4.30 0.26
CA ASP A 104 13.51 -3.16 1.16
C ASP A 104 13.38 -1.79 0.44
N PRO A 105 12.30 -1.57 -0.34
CA PRO A 105 12.14 -0.34 -1.11
C PRO A 105 12.04 0.89 -0.20
N GLU A 106 12.65 2.01 -0.64
CA GLU A 106 12.62 3.31 0.05
C GLU A 106 11.24 3.96 0.00
N LEU A 107 10.51 3.73 -1.08
CA LEU A 107 9.14 4.22 -1.29
C LEU A 107 8.18 3.06 -1.52
N LEU A 108 7.18 2.94 -0.66
CA LEU A 108 6.09 1.99 -0.81
C LEU A 108 4.81 2.74 -1.18
N ILE A 109 4.17 2.35 -2.26
CA ILE A 109 2.84 2.83 -2.65
C ILE A 109 1.88 1.64 -2.55
N LEU A 110 0.91 1.73 -1.64
CA LEU A 110 -0.04 0.67 -1.33
C LEU A 110 -1.46 1.15 -1.63
N ASP A 111 -2.08 0.56 -2.65
CA ASP A 111 -3.41 0.93 -3.12
C ASP A 111 -4.44 -0.10 -2.66
N GLU A 112 -5.31 0.26 -1.72
CA GLU A 112 -6.31 -0.60 -1.08
C GLU A 112 -5.73 -1.96 -0.60
N PRO A 113 -4.62 -1.97 0.14
CA PRO A 113 -3.84 -3.19 0.37
C PRO A 113 -4.57 -4.24 1.21
N THR A 114 -5.59 -3.85 1.98
CA THR A 114 -6.38 -4.73 2.87
C THR A 114 -7.70 -5.17 2.25
N LYS A 115 -8.00 -4.74 1.03
CA LYS A 115 -9.26 -5.05 0.35
C LYS A 115 -9.51 -6.57 0.27
N GLY A 116 -10.64 -7.00 0.80
CA GLY A 116 -11.03 -8.42 0.80
C GLY A 116 -10.30 -9.30 1.82
N PHE A 117 -9.58 -8.71 2.77
CA PHE A 117 -9.00 -9.43 3.89
C PHE A 117 -9.99 -9.56 5.05
N ASP A 118 -9.96 -10.71 5.70
CA ASP A 118 -10.54 -10.87 7.02
C ASP A 118 -9.73 -10.09 8.08
N PRO A 119 -10.24 -9.89 9.31
CA PRO A 119 -9.56 -9.10 10.33
C PRO A 119 -8.16 -9.61 10.70
N VAL A 120 -7.93 -10.93 10.65
CA VAL A 120 -6.61 -11.53 11.00
C VAL A 120 -5.58 -11.19 9.94
N ASN A 121 -5.92 -11.39 8.66
CA ASN A 121 -5.04 -11.08 7.54
C ASN A 121 -4.81 -9.58 7.38
N ARG A 122 -5.83 -8.74 7.64
CA ARG A 122 -5.70 -7.29 7.71
C ARG A 122 -4.65 -6.89 8.77
N ARG A 123 -4.77 -7.41 9.98
CA ARG A 123 -3.83 -7.12 11.06
C ARG A 123 -2.39 -7.54 10.73
N LEU A 124 -2.23 -8.72 10.11
CA LEU A 124 -0.92 -9.20 9.65
C LEU A 124 -0.29 -8.24 8.64
N LEU A 125 -1.04 -7.81 7.62
CA LEU A 125 -0.57 -6.85 6.62
C LEU A 125 -0.17 -5.53 7.28
N MET A 126 -1.01 -4.98 8.15
CA MET A 126 -0.73 -3.73 8.83
C MET A 126 0.54 -3.79 9.68
N ASN A 127 0.79 -4.92 10.36
CA ASN A 127 2.05 -5.13 11.09
C ASN A 127 3.27 -5.11 10.16
N ILE A 128 3.17 -5.75 8.99
CA ILE A 128 4.25 -5.74 7.99
C ILE A 128 4.52 -4.29 7.51
N VAL A 129 3.47 -3.53 7.25
CA VAL A 129 3.58 -2.12 6.82
C VAL A 129 4.23 -1.27 7.92
N GLU A 130 3.80 -1.43 9.19
CA GLU A 130 4.42 -0.75 10.33
C GLU A 130 5.91 -1.05 10.47
N GLU A 131 6.32 -2.30 10.26
CA GLU A 131 7.73 -2.69 10.28
C GLU A 131 8.53 -1.99 9.17
N ARG A 132 7.99 -1.93 7.95
CA ARG A 132 8.64 -1.20 6.85
C ARG A 132 8.78 0.30 7.17
N LYS A 133 7.73 0.90 7.74
CA LYS A 133 7.77 2.29 8.23
C LYS A 133 8.87 2.49 9.28
N LYS A 134 8.95 1.60 10.28
CA LYS A 134 10.00 1.65 11.32
C LYS A 134 11.41 1.45 10.76
N ALA A 135 11.54 0.69 9.68
CA ALA A 135 12.79 0.50 8.96
C ALA A 135 13.19 1.71 8.10
N GLY A 136 12.36 2.77 8.04
CA GLY A 136 12.67 4.03 7.35
C GLY A 136 12.03 4.18 5.98
N ALA A 137 11.21 3.23 5.52
CA ALA A 137 10.51 3.39 4.25
C ALA A 137 9.47 4.52 4.31
N THR A 138 9.40 5.33 3.26
CA THR A 138 8.31 6.27 3.03
C THR A 138 7.11 5.51 2.47
N ILE A 139 5.94 5.66 3.09
CA ILE A 139 4.74 4.90 2.70
C ILE A 139 3.63 5.84 2.26
N VAL A 140 3.17 5.67 1.02
CA VAL A 140 1.93 6.24 0.51
C VAL A 140 0.86 5.16 0.57
N PHE A 141 -0.10 5.35 1.49
CA PHE A 141 -1.15 4.38 1.77
C PHE A 141 -2.49 4.94 1.29
N VAL A 142 -3.14 4.27 0.36
CA VAL A 142 -4.46 4.67 -0.17
C VAL A 142 -5.49 3.68 0.32
N THR A 143 -6.49 4.18 1.01
CA THR A 143 -7.58 3.38 1.57
C THR A 143 -8.82 4.25 1.82
N HIS A 144 -9.97 3.62 1.88
CA HIS A 144 -11.20 4.20 2.40
C HIS A 144 -11.53 3.75 3.83
N HIS A 145 -10.64 2.98 4.47
CA HIS A 145 -10.77 2.51 5.85
C HIS A 145 -10.08 3.48 6.82
N MET A 146 -10.83 4.35 7.47
CA MET A 146 -10.28 5.41 8.33
C MET A 146 -9.57 4.87 9.57
N GLU A 147 -9.94 3.71 10.08
CA GLU A 147 -9.22 3.01 11.15
C GLU A 147 -7.76 2.72 10.76
N GLU A 148 -7.52 2.34 9.51
CA GLU A 148 -6.17 2.10 8.98
C GLU A 148 -5.38 3.41 8.86
N VAL A 149 -6.05 4.49 8.45
CA VAL A 149 -5.45 5.83 8.38
C VAL A 149 -5.00 6.29 9.77
N GLU A 150 -5.87 6.17 10.77
CA GLU A 150 -5.53 6.56 12.16
C GLU A 150 -4.38 5.73 12.75
N ARG A 151 -4.31 4.46 12.39
CA ARG A 151 -3.28 3.54 12.89
C ARG A 151 -1.91 3.73 12.23
N LEU A 152 -1.88 3.89 10.90
CA LEU A 152 -0.63 3.83 10.12
C LEU A 152 -0.10 5.19 9.70
N CYS A 153 -1.00 6.16 9.45
CA CYS A 153 -0.64 7.40 8.81
C CYS A 153 -0.34 8.51 9.83
N GLU A 154 0.70 9.28 9.57
CA GLU A 154 1.00 10.52 10.33
C GLU A 154 0.24 11.70 9.73
N ARG A 155 0.09 11.69 8.42
CA ARG A 155 -0.57 12.73 7.63
C ARG A 155 -1.56 12.09 6.66
N ALA A 156 -2.61 12.81 6.35
CA ALA A 156 -3.58 12.39 5.34
C ALA A 156 -3.92 13.53 4.39
N ILE A 157 -4.40 13.15 3.22
CA ILE A 157 -5.06 14.03 2.27
C ILE A 157 -6.38 13.37 1.87
N LEU A 158 -7.49 14.08 2.02
CA LEU A 158 -8.82 13.65 1.59
C LEU A 158 -9.14 14.36 0.27
N LEU A 159 -9.31 13.56 -0.79
CA LEU A 159 -9.51 14.05 -2.16
C LEU A 159 -10.96 13.82 -2.60
N LYS A 160 -11.69 14.87 -3.00
CA LYS A 160 -13.01 14.75 -3.60
C LYS A 160 -13.08 15.65 -4.83
N ASP A 161 -13.57 15.13 -5.95
CA ASP A 161 -13.74 15.85 -7.22
C ASP A 161 -12.43 16.50 -7.70
N GLY A 162 -11.30 15.80 -7.56
CA GLY A 162 -9.98 16.26 -7.96
C GLY A 162 -9.35 17.33 -7.06
N ALA A 163 -10.01 17.71 -5.96
CA ALA A 163 -9.54 18.72 -5.02
C ALA A 163 -9.25 18.13 -3.63
N ALA A 164 -8.23 18.68 -2.94
CA ALA A 164 -7.97 18.35 -1.54
C ALA A 164 -9.03 19.07 -0.68
N LYS A 165 -9.82 18.30 0.07
CA LYS A 165 -10.82 18.79 1.02
C LYS A 165 -10.27 18.93 2.43
N ALA A 166 -9.28 18.08 2.79
CA ALA A 166 -8.51 18.22 4.00
C ALA A 166 -7.08 17.72 3.75
N TYR A 167 -6.08 18.33 4.39
CA TYR A 167 -4.69 17.95 4.28
C TYR A 167 -3.91 18.35 5.53
N GLY A 168 -3.18 17.41 6.11
CA GLY A 168 -2.34 17.70 7.25
C GLY A 168 -2.01 16.46 8.09
N THR A 169 -1.57 16.70 9.32
CA THR A 169 -1.48 15.60 10.30
C THR A 169 -2.88 15.15 10.70
N ILE A 170 -3.02 13.89 11.12
CA ILE A 170 -4.32 13.37 11.60
C ILE A 170 -4.88 14.28 12.71
N ALA A 171 -4.02 14.72 13.64
CA ALA A 171 -4.43 15.62 14.72
C ALA A 171 -4.90 16.99 14.20
N SER A 172 -4.22 17.58 13.19
CA SER A 172 -4.63 18.87 12.63
C SER A 172 -5.95 18.77 11.88
N ILE A 173 -6.16 17.70 11.13
CA ILE A 173 -7.43 17.45 10.42
C ILE A 173 -8.56 17.30 11.41
N LYS A 174 -8.42 16.46 12.45
CA LYS A 174 -9.43 16.32 13.51
C LYS A 174 -9.75 17.66 14.19
N LYS A 175 -8.74 18.48 14.45
CA LYS A 175 -8.93 19.81 15.05
C LYS A 175 -9.73 20.74 14.14
N GLU A 176 -9.46 20.74 12.84
CA GLU A 176 -10.21 21.53 11.84
C GLU A 176 -11.70 21.17 11.80
N PHE A 177 -12.01 19.89 12.07
CA PHE A 177 -13.38 19.36 12.12
C PHE A 177 -13.92 19.22 13.57
N ASN A 178 -13.54 20.12 14.47
CA ASN A 178 -14.05 20.22 15.85
C ASN A 178 -13.84 18.93 16.69
N GLY A 179 -12.78 18.17 16.43
CA GLY A 179 -12.46 16.95 17.16
C GLY A 179 -13.19 15.69 16.71
N ALA A 180 -13.88 15.73 15.56
CA ALA A 180 -14.55 14.59 14.96
C ALA A 180 -13.57 13.42 14.68
N SER A 181 -14.07 12.19 14.66
CA SER A 181 -13.28 11.03 14.23
C SER A 181 -12.95 11.11 12.74
N MET A 182 -11.94 10.35 12.28
CA MET A 182 -11.64 10.32 10.84
C MET A 182 -12.79 9.70 10.02
N ASP A 183 -13.56 8.76 10.60
CA ASP A 183 -14.76 8.21 9.96
C ASP A 183 -15.84 9.29 9.79
N ASP A 184 -16.12 10.09 10.82
CA ASP A 184 -17.08 11.19 10.75
C ASP A 184 -16.68 12.24 9.72
N ILE A 185 -15.38 12.60 9.69
CA ILE A 185 -14.84 13.52 8.70
C ILE A 185 -14.99 12.97 7.30
N PHE A 186 -14.72 11.68 7.12
CA PHE A 186 -14.89 11.00 5.83
C PHE A 186 -16.36 11.04 5.39
N VAL A 187 -17.29 10.67 6.27
CA VAL A 187 -18.73 10.73 5.99
C VAL A 187 -19.17 12.15 5.64
N LYS A 188 -18.72 13.16 6.39
CA LYS A 188 -19.05 14.57 6.13
C LYS A 188 -18.55 15.03 4.75
N ILE A 189 -17.35 14.63 4.33
CA ILE A 189 -16.77 15.05 3.06
C ILE A 189 -17.42 14.30 1.88
N TYR A 190 -17.68 12.99 2.02
CA TYR A 190 -18.09 12.12 0.91
C TYR A 190 -19.57 11.76 0.91
N GLY A 191 -20.25 11.85 2.05
CA GLY A 191 -21.65 11.42 2.24
C GLY A 191 -22.68 12.30 1.55
N GLY A 192 -22.34 13.49 1.02
CA GLY A 192 -23.28 14.42 0.41
C GLY A 192 -24.36 14.89 1.38
N GLU A 193 -25.57 15.20 0.88
CA GLU A 193 -26.71 15.68 1.72
C GLU A 193 -27.12 14.68 2.81
N ALA A 194 -26.93 13.37 2.59
CA ALA A 194 -27.19 12.35 3.61
C ALA A 194 -26.16 12.37 4.75
N GLY A 195 -24.93 12.85 4.51
CA GLY A 195 -23.89 12.99 5.52
C GLY A 195 -24.05 14.23 6.40
N GLU A 196 -24.66 15.29 5.88
CA GLU A 196 -24.94 16.52 6.65
C GLU A 196 -26.07 16.33 7.68
N ALA A 197 -27.07 15.53 7.36
CA ALA A 197 -28.20 15.24 8.24
C ALA A 197 -27.88 14.41 9.49
N ILE A 198 -26.70 13.81 9.58
CA ILE A 198 -26.28 12.99 10.74
C ILE A 198 -25.63 13.86 11.83
N TYR A 199 -25.26 15.12 11.51
CA TYR A 199 -24.47 16.02 12.40
C TYR A 199 -25.23 17.32 12.77
N GLU A 200 -26.50 17.49 12.39
CA GLU A 200 -27.43 18.48 12.93
C GLU A 200 -28.23 17.88 14.11
#